data_534193dc560af885d78319f248dfde67
#
_entry.id   534193dc560af885d78319f248dfde67
#
_cell.length_a   1.000
_cell.length_b   1.000
_cell.length_c   1.000
_cell.angle_alpha   90.00
_cell.angle_beta   90.00
_cell.angle_gamma   90.00
#
_symmetry.space_group_name_H-M   'P 1'
#
loop_
_entity.id
_entity.type
_entity.pdbx_description
1 polymer ?
#
loop_
_entity_poly.entity_id
_entity_poly.type
_entity_poly.pdbx_seq_one_letter_code
_entity_poly.pdbx_strand_id
1 'polypeptide(L)'
;GGRKSKCSPQDSVNPYEETKNAQATASLLANIIVTVVPFVQKMMGKPKKVEKKLKACFDELDIGGLNYAENCYEPHHAYDPKRIMLGSETYPHSMAERWKLVEAHPYVIGDFMWTAMDYLGEAGVGVPIYGKAKGGFNRPYPCVSGGCGAINLLGQKETEMYAAAIAWKKYKKP
;
A
#
# COMPACT_ATOMS: atom_id res chain seq x y z
N GLY A 1 7.01 -65.68 -16.17
CA GLY A 1 7.05 -64.90 -14.93
C GLY A 1 7.20 -63.42 -15.20
N GLY A 2 6.07 -62.70 -15.42
CA GLY A 2 6.07 -61.27 -15.61
C GLY A 2 6.08 -60.55 -14.29
N ARG A 3 7.12 -59.81 -13.99
CA ARG A 3 7.15 -58.86 -12.87
C ARG A 3 6.25 -57.65 -13.24
N LYS A 4 5.11 -57.55 -12.59
CA LYS A 4 4.33 -56.31 -12.56
C LYS A 4 5.10 -55.30 -11.70
N SER A 5 5.70 -54.28 -12.29
CA SER A 5 6.16 -53.10 -11.58
C SER A 5 4.94 -52.34 -11.08
N LYS A 6 4.75 -52.30 -9.76
CA LYS A 6 3.83 -51.37 -9.12
C LYS A 6 4.44 -49.98 -9.25
N CYS A 7 3.92 -49.19 -10.19
CA CYS A 7 4.08 -47.75 -10.14
C CYS A 7 3.27 -47.26 -8.94
N SER A 8 3.93 -46.83 -7.88
CA SER A 8 3.28 -46.07 -6.82
C SER A 8 2.75 -44.79 -7.43
N PRO A 9 1.54 -44.33 -7.09
CA PRO A 9 1.17 -42.97 -7.40
C PRO A 9 2.15 -42.09 -6.63
N GLN A 10 3.11 -41.48 -7.31
CA GLN A 10 3.74 -40.27 -6.78
C GLN A 10 2.59 -39.28 -6.57
N ASP A 11 2.37 -38.89 -5.32
CA ASP A 11 1.53 -37.77 -4.99
C ASP A 11 2.08 -36.58 -5.77
N SER A 12 1.52 -36.37 -6.94
CA SER A 12 1.81 -35.17 -7.75
C SER A 12 1.14 -34.03 -7.02
N VAL A 13 1.87 -33.41 -6.11
CA VAL A 13 1.49 -32.12 -5.52
C VAL A 13 1.23 -31.20 -6.69
N ASN A 14 -0.01 -30.75 -6.81
CA ASN A 14 -0.41 -29.87 -7.90
C ASN A 14 0.34 -28.53 -7.71
N PRO A 15 1.26 -28.16 -8.62
CA PRO A 15 2.08 -26.94 -8.46
C PRO A 15 1.21 -25.69 -8.31
N TYR A 16 -0.02 -25.74 -8.83
CA TYR A 16 -0.99 -24.67 -8.71
C TYR A 16 -1.55 -24.53 -7.28
N GLU A 17 -1.73 -25.63 -6.56
CA GLU A 17 -2.18 -25.59 -5.16
C GLU A 17 -1.06 -25.15 -4.21
N GLU A 18 0.18 -25.54 -4.48
CA GLU A 18 1.33 -25.07 -3.71
C GLU A 18 1.54 -23.56 -3.85
N THR A 19 1.50 -23.04 -5.08
CA THR A 19 1.59 -21.61 -5.33
C THR A 19 0.43 -20.85 -4.71
N LYS A 20 -0.78 -21.39 -4.74
CA LYS A 20 -1.97 -20.80 -4.12
C LYS A 20 -1.85 -20.71 -2.58
N ASN A 21 -1.32 -21.74 -1.95
CA ASN A 21 -1.11 -21.76 -0.50
C ASN A 21 0.02 -20.83 -0.08
N ALA A 22 1.12 -20.78 -0.83
CA ALA A 22 2.23 -19.86 -0.59
C ALA A 22 1.78 -18.39 -0.75
N GLN A 23 1.00 -18.07 -1.79
CA GLN A 23 0.43 -16.74 -1.99
C GLN A 23 -0.57 -16.35 -0.90
N ALA A 24 -1.41 -17.29 -0.44
CA ALA A 24 -2.35 -17.03 0.65
C ALA A 24 -1.61 -16.73 1.97
N THR A 25 -0.51 -17.44 2.24
CA THR A 25 0.32 -17.22 3.44
C THR A 25 1.07 -15.89 3.35
N ALA A 26 1.68 -15.59 2.22
CA ALA A 26 2.36 -14.31 1.99
C ALA A 26 1.38 -13.13 2.10
N SER A 27 0.17 -13.29 1.61
CA SER A 27 -0.89 -12.30 1.68
C SER A 27 -1.40 -12.07 3.11
N LEU A 28 -1.51 -13.13 3.91
CA LEU A 28 -1.85 -13.03 5.33
C LEU A 28 -0.78 -12.27 6.10
N LEU A 29 0.49 -12.58 5.85
CA LEU A 29 1.63 -11.87 6.43
C LEU A 29 1.64 -10.40 6.03
N ALA A 30 1.41 -10.08 4.75
CA ALA A 30 1.31 -8.72 4.26
C ALA A 30 0.18 -7.95 4.96
N ASN A 31 -1.00 -8.54 5.13
CA ASN A 31 -2.11 -7.91 5.85
C ASN A 31 -1.77 -7.66 7.33
N ILE A 32 -1.08 -8.59 7.99
CA ILE A 32 -0.59 -8.40 9.36
C ILE A 32 0.41 -7.24 9.40
N ILE A 33 1.35 -7.22 8.48
CA ILE A 33 2.36 -6.16 8.38
C ILE A 33 1.68 -4.80 8.18
N VAL A 34 0.77 -4.67 7.22
CA VAL A 34 0.04 -3.42 6.94
C VAL A 34 -0.79 -2.96 8.14
N THR A 35 -1.34 -3.89 8.93
CA THR A 35 -2.12 -3.56 10.13
C THR A 35 -1.21 -3.18 11.31
N VAL A 36 -0.07 -3.85 11.45
CA VAL A 36 0.83 -3.68 12.60
C VAL A 36 1.82 -2.54 12.39
N VAL A 37 2.24 -2.29 11.14
CA VAL A 37 3.24 -1.24 10.83
C VAL A 37 2.84 0.14 11.35
N PRO A 38 1.61 0.66 11.19
CA PRO A 38 1.22 1.95 11.74
C PRO A 38 1.32 2.00 13.27
N PHE A 39 0.99 0.89 13.94
CA PHE A 39 1.10 0.78 15.39
C PHE A 39 2.56 0.72 15.83
N VAL A 40 3.38 -0.06 15.14
CA VAL A 40 4.84 -0.14 15.36
C VAL A 40 5.51 1.20 15.09
N GLN A 41 5.15 1.88 14.01
CA GLN A 41 5.63 3.23 13.70
C GLN A 41 5.29 4.22 14.81
N LYS A 42 4.06 4.17 15.33
CA LYS A 42 3.63 4.98 16.47
C LYS A 42 4.40 4.65 17.77
N MET A 43 4.70 3.37 18.01
CA MET A 43 5.52 2.92 19.13
C MET A 43 7.02 3.21 18.94
N MET A 44 7.52 3.11 17.72
CA MET A 44 8.90 3.42 17.36
C MET A 44 9.20 4.92 17.39
N GLY A 45 8.25 5.73 17.79
CA GLY A 45 8.25 7.18 17.88
C GLY A 45 9.39 7.84 18.70
N LYS A 46 10.56 7.21 18.72
CA LYS A 46 11.83 7.87 19.06
C LYS A 46 12.58 8.15 17.76
N PRO A 47 12.27 9.27 17.12
CA PRO A 47 12.77 9.59 15.77
C PRO A 47 14.29 9.59 15.69
N LYS A 48 14.98 9.98 16.76
CA LYS A 48 16.44 10.19 16.76
C LYS A 48 17.28 8.98 16.30
N LYS A 49 16.88 7.76 16.60
CA LYS A 49 17.64 6.56 16.16
C LYS A 49 17.39 6.22 14.71
N VAL A 50 16.16 6.38 14.26
CA VAL A 50 15.76 6.15 12.86
C VAL A 50 16.37 7.25 12.00
N GLU A 51 16.25 8.49 12.44
CA GLU A 51 16.81 9.67 11.77
C GLU A 51 18.32 9.55 11.55
N LYS A 52 19.05 9.16 12.58
CA LYS A 52 20.51 8.95 12.46
C LYS A 52 20.88 7.94 11.37
N LYS A 53 20.04 6.91 11.16
CA LYS A 53 20.26 5.90 10.12
C LYS A 53 19.86 6.40 8.73
N LEU A 54 18.79 7.18 8.65
CA LEU A 54 18.26 7.69 7.39
C LEU A 54 18.94 8.98 6.94
N LYS A 55 19.66 9.65 7.85
CA LYS A 55 20.25 10.97 7.56
C LYS A 55 21.07 10.99 6.26
N ALA A 56 21.95 10.03 6.06
CA ALA A 56 22.79 9.99 4.87
C ALA A 56 21.96 9.89 3.57
N CYS A 57 20.84 9.15 3.60
CA CYS A 57 19.95 9.05 2.45
C CYS A 57 19.18 10.35 2.22
N PHE A 58 18.64 10.95 3.30
CA PHE A 58 17.87 12.18 3.19
C PHE A 58 18.71 13.41 2.84
N ASP A 59 19.99 13.45 3.24
CA ASP A 59 20.91 14.54 2.93
C ASP A 59 21.21 14.63 1.43
N GLU A 60 21.05 13.54 0.68
CA GLU A 60 21.23 13.48 -0.78
C GLU A 60 19.92 13.81 -1.55
N LEU A 61 18.83 14.07 -0.86
CA LEU A 61 17.53 14.33 -1.47
C LEU A 61 17.10 15.77 -1.27
N ASP A 62 16.65 16.42 -2.33
CA ASP A 62 16.00 17.73 -2.24
C ASP A 62 14.63 17.63 -1.55
N ILE A 63 13.93 16.50 -1.75
CA ILE A 63 12.62 16.23 -1.19
C ILE A 63 12.59 14.80 -0.64
N GLY A 64 12.28 14.63 0.63
CA GLY A 64 12.15 13.34 1.28
C GLY A 64 10.75 12.74 1.10
N GLY A 65 10.65 11.64 0.33
CA GLY A 65 9.39 10.91 0.18
C GLY A 65 9.16 9.91 1.32
N LEU A 66 7.94 9.86 1.84
CA LEU A 66 7.52 8.92 2.89
C LEU A 66 6.28 8.15 2.44
N ASN A 67 6.35 6.80 2.44
CA ASN A 67 5.22 5.92 2.16
C ASN A 67 4.48 5.60 3.45
N TYR A 68 3.18 5.89 3.53
CA TYR A 68 2.28 5.54 4.65
C TYR A 68 2.81 5.95 6.03
N ALA A 69 3.59 7.01 6.10
CA ALA A 69 4.29 7.44 7.30
C ALA A 69 4.07 8.93 7.61
N GLU A 70 2.89 9.41 7.37
CA GLU A 70 2.47 10.79 7.59
C GLU A 70 2.62 11.26 9.03
N ASN A 71 2.51 10.34 9.99
CA ASN A 71 2.76 10.61 11.40
C ASN A 71 4.24 10.91 11.72
N CYS A 72 5.11 10.74 10.75
CA CYS A 72 6.54 11.01 10.87
C CYS A 72 6.93 12.40 10.35
N TYR A 73 6.05 13.16 9.69
CA TYR A 73 6.38 14.47 9.14
C TYR A 73 6.95 15.43 10.18
N GLU A 74 6.24 15.63 11.29
CA GLU A 74 6.71 16.51 12.36
C GLU A 74 8.03 16.04 12.99
N PRO A 75 8.18 14.75 13.37
CA PRO A 75 9.45 14.24 13.90
C PRO A 75 10.63 14.40 12.94
N HIS A 76 10.43 14.19 11.65
CA HIS A 76 11.47 14.35 10.64
C HIS A 76 11.87 15.82 10.47
N HIS A 77 10.89 16.71 10.41
CA HIS A 77 11.14 18.13 10.30
C HIS A 77 11.75 18.72 11.58
N ALA A 78 11.35 18.26 12.75
CA ALA A 78 11.94 18.66 14.03
C ALA A 78 13.42 18.23 14.15
N TYR A 79 13.80 17.12 13.50
CA TYR A 79 15.18 16.66 13.44
C TYR A 79 16.02 17.49 12.46
N ASP A 80 15.47 17.81 11.33
CA ASP A 80 16.10 18.65 10.30
C ASP A 80 15.09 19.65 9.72
N PRO A 81 15.09 20.90 10.21
CA PRO A 81 14.15 21.94 9.79
C PRO A 81 14.29 22.39 8.32
N LYS A 82 15.33 21.98 7.63
CA LYS A 82 15.50 22.28 6.19
C LYS A 82 14.81 21.26 5.30
N ARG A 83 14.42 20.12 5.87
CA ARG A 83 13.86 18.99 5.12
C ARG A 83 12.49 19.32 4.59
N ILE A 84 12.36 19.24 3.28
CA ILE A 84 11.08 19.28 2.56
C ILE A 84 10.60 17.85 2.40
N MET A 85 9.31 17.62 2.64
CA MET A 85 8.73 16.28 2.64
C MET A 85 7.55 16.15 1.69
N LEU A 86 7.32 14.91 1.28
CA LEU A 86 6.26 14.51 0.37
C LEU A 86 5.68 13.17 0.85
N GLY A 87 4.37 13.04 0.89
CA GLY A 87 3.71 11.75 0.96
C GLY A 87 3.87 11.05 -0.38
N SER A 88 4.86 10.16 -0.49
CA SER A 88 5.14 9.49 -1.76
C SER A 88 4.19 8.32 -2.04
N GLU A 89 3.48 7.86 -1.00
CA GLU A 89 2.44 6.84 -1.14
C GLU A 89 1.48 6.89 0.05
N THR A 90 0.19 7.10 -0.24
CA THR A 90 -0.88 7.22 0.76
C THR A 90 -2.11 6.47 0.30
N TYR A 91 -2.80 5.81 1.24
CA TYR A 91 -4.04 5.11 0.93
C TYR A 91 -5.14 6.05 0.45
N PRO A 92 -5.87 5.73 -0.63
CA PRO A 92 -6.96 6.55 -1.15
C PRO A 92 -7.99 6.95 -0.10
N HIS A 93 -8.40 6.00 0.77
CA HIS A 93 -9.41 6.24 1.80
C HIS A 93 -8.98 7.26 2.86
N SER A 94 -7.69 7.49 3.05
CA SER A 94 -7.16 8.46 4.02
C SER A 94 -6.73 9.79 3.41
N MET A 95 -6.74 9.91 2.09
CA MET A 95 -6.21 11.05 1.34
C MET A 95 -6.78 12.39 1.80
N ALA A 96 -8.10 12.48 1.97
CA ALA A 96 -8.75 13.74 2.39
C ALA A 96 -8.31 14.19 3.79
N GLU A 97 -8.04 13.23 4.68
CA GLU A 97 -7.54 13.51 6.04
C GLU A 97 -6.05 13.90 6.00
N ARG A 98 -5.26 13.20 5.19
CA ARG A 98 -3.81 13.48 5.04
C ARG A 98 -3.57 14.82 4.39
N TRP A 99 -4.43 15.24 3.47
CA TRP A 99 -4.34 16.56 2.86
C TRP A 99 -4.37 17.72 3.87
N LYS A 100 -5.03 17.54 5.01
CA LYS A 100 -5.01 18.52 6.10
C LYS A 100 -3.60 18.71 6.66
N LEU A 101 -2.76 17.69 6.67
CA LEU A 101 -1.36 17.79 7.08
C LEU A 101 -0.54 18.61 6.07
N VAL A 102 -0.82 18.41 4.77
CA VAL A 102 -0.20 19.23 3.72
C VAL A 102 -0.57 20.71 3.89
N GLU A 103 -1.84 21.00 4.19
CA GLU A 103 -2.30 22.39 4.43
C GLU A 103 -1.75 22.99 5.73
N ALA A 104 -1.53 22.17 6.75
CA ALA A 104 -1.05 22.61 8.06
C ALA A 104 0.47 22.81 8.13
N HIS A 105 1.22 22.10 7.31
CA HIS A 105 2.68 22.06 7.40
C HIS A 105 3.33 22.51 6.08
N PRO A 106 3.88 23.74 6.02
CA PRO A 106 4.45 24.30 4.78
C PRO A 106 5.66 23.53 4.25
N TYR A 107 6.27 22.68 5.05
CA TYR A 107 7.35 21.78 4.66
C TYR A 107 6.88 20.44 4.08
N VAL A 108 5.58 20.19 4.05
CA VAL A 108 4.96 19.03 3.37
C VAL A 108 4.33 19.55 2.09
N ILE A 109 4.96 19.29 0.96
CA ILE A 109 4.60 19.94 -0.32
C ILE A 109 3.50 19.21 -1.09
N GLY A 110 3.10 18.02 -0.66
CA GLY A 110 2.04 17.27 -1.32
C GLY A 110 1.95 15.82 -0.85
N ASP A 111 1.07 15.10 -1.52
CA ASP A 111 0.79 13.70 -1.24
C ASP A 111 0.39 12.97 -2.53
N PHE A 112 0.89 11.75 -2.71
CA PHE A 112 0.57 10.87 -3.82
C PHE A 112 -0.25 9.69 -3.34
N MET A 113 -1.42 9.54 -3.94
CA MET A 113 -2.33 8.44 -3.66
C MET A 113 -1.86 7.15 -4.34
N TRP A 114 -1.78 6.06 -3.61
CA TRP A 114 -1.59 4.74 -4.16
C TRP A 114 -2.87 3.90 -4.03
N THR A 115 -3.59 3.67 -5.13
CA THR A 115 -3.28 4.19 -6.44
C THR A 115 -4.34 5.18 -6.90
N ALA A 116 -3.95 6.11 -7.78
CA ALA A 116 -4.91 7.04 -8.36
C ALA A 116 -5.89 6.33 -9.31
N MET A 117 -5.44 5.29 -10.00
CA MET A 117 -6.24 4.54 -10.97
C MET A 117 -6.00 3.04 -10.81
N ASP A 118 -7.05 2.25 -11.00
CA ASP A 118 -6.93 0.79 -11.15
C ASP A 118 -5.97 0.45 -12.27
N TYR A 119 -5.32 -0.70 -12.18
CA TYR A 119 -4.34 -1.11 -13.17
C TYR A 119 -4.46 -2.59 -13.54
N LEU A 120 -3.95 -2.93 -14.71
CA LEU A 120 -3.78 -4.31 -15.16
C LEU A 120 -2.42 -4.82 -14.68
N GLY A 121 -2.34 -6.09 -14.30
CA GLY A 121 -1.11 -6.73 -13.89
C GLY A 121 -1.22 -7.45 -12.55
N GLU A 122 -0.58 -6.96 -11.52
CA GLU A 122 -0.50 -7.60 -10.21
C GLU A 122 -1.86 -8.07 -9.69
N ALA A 123 -1.99 -9.38 -9.63
CA ALA A 123 -3.28 -10.01 -9.56
C ALA A 123 -4.02 -9.72 -8.26
N GLY A 124 -5.13 -9.05 -8.36
CA GLY A 124 -6.17 -8.99 -7.37
C GLY A 124 -5.93 -8.11 -6.15
N VAL A 125 -4.95 -7.20 -6.17
CA VAL A 125 -4.83 -6.18 -5.12
C VAL A 125 -6.08 -5.31 -5.12
N GLY A 126 -6.77 -5.23 -3.97
CA GLY A 126 -7.99 -4.45 -3.82
C GLY A 126 -9.23 -5.00 -4.51
N VAL A 127 -9.15 -6.15 -5.18
CA VAL A 127 -10.33 -6.76 -5.83
C VAL A 127 -11.33 -7.23 -4.78
N PRO A 128 -12.63 -6.88 -4.91
CA PRO A 128 -13.68 -7.30 -4.00
C PRO A 128 -13.78 -8.82 -3.90
N ILE A 129 -14.08 -9.30 -2.69
CA ILE A 129 -14.22 -10.73 -2.41
C ILE A 129 -15.69 -11.04 -2.21
N TYR A 130 -16.21 -11.93 -3.02
CA TYR A 130 -17.56 -12.42 -2.90
C TYR A 130 -17.60 -13.84 -2.30
N GLY A 131 -18.56 -14.11 -1.44
CA GLY A 131 -18.76 -15.42 -0.84
C GLY A 131 -17.73 -15.77 0.26
N LYS A 132 -17.40 -17.05 0.36
CA LYS A 132 -16.52 -17.60 1.42
C LYS A 132 -15.02 -17.56 1.09
N ALA A 133 -14.63 -16.91 0.01
CA ALA A 133 -13.21 -16.82 -0.35
C ALA A 133 -12.45 -16.02 0.72
N LYS A 134 -11.32 -16.57 1.17
CA LYS A 134 -10.44 -15.86 2.11
C LYS A 134 -9.76 -14.70 1.40
N GLY A 135 -9.78 -13.54 2.03
CA GLY A 135 -9.08 -12.37 1.53
C GLY A 135 -7.58 -12.55 1.55
N GLY A 136 -6.91 -11.88 0.64
CA GLY A 136 -5.48 -11.81 0.57
C GLY A 136 -5.05 -10.53 -0.14
N PHE A 137 -3.79 -10.14 0.06
CA PHE A 137 -3.25 -8.96 -0.60
C PHE A 137 -3.22 -9.15 -2.12
N ASN A 138 -2.79 -10.30 -2.57
CA ASN A 138 -2.80 -10.72 -3.97
C ASN A 138 -3.77 -11.88 -4.21
N ARG A 139 -4.23 -11.99 -5.44
CA ARG A 139 -5.06 -13.09 -5.89
C ARG A 139 -4.44 -13.78 -7.09
N PRO A 140 -4.52 -15.13 -7.12
CA PRO A 140 -4.03 -15.87 -8.27
C PRO A 140 -4.90 -15.59 -9.51
N TYR A 141 -4.37 -15.95 -10.67
CA TYR A 141 -5.15 -16.01 -11.91
C TYR A 141 -6.52 -16.67 -11.64
N PRO A 142 -7.61 -16.16 -12.18
CA PRO A 142 -7.71 -15.21 -13.28
C PRO A 142 -7.79 -13.72 -12.87
N CYS A 143 -7.43 -13.34 -11.66
CA CYS A 143 -7.42 -11.95 -11.27
C CYS A 143 -6.20 -11.25 -11.89
N VAL A 144 -6.43 -10.46 -12.91
CA VAL A 144 -5.40 -9.77 -13.70
C VAL A 144 -5.48 -8.25 -13.58
N SER A 145 -6.20 -7.76 -12.55
CA SER A 145 -6.33 -6.32 -12.30
C SER A 145 -6.14 -5.99 -10.83
N GLY A 146 -5.62 -4.81 -10.55
CA GLY A 146 -5.63 -4.19 -9.24
C GLY A 146 -6.84 -3.26 -9.14
N GLY A 147 -7.71 -3.49 -8.14
CA GLY A 147 -8.91 -2.69 -7.87
C GLY A 147 -8.74 -1.80 -6.64
N CYS A 148 -7.59 -1.14 -6.52
CA CYS A 148 -7.24 -0.27 -5.39
C CYS A 148 -7.15 1.21 -5.77
N GLY A 149 -7.52 1.55 -6.99
CA GLY A 149 -7.51 2.91 -7.51
C GLY A 149 -8.70 3.75 -7.04
N ALA A 150 -8.52 5.05 -6.94
CA ALA A 150 -9.59 6.01 -6.74
C ALA A 150 -10.40 6.27 -8.02
N ILE A 151 -9.90 5.79 -9.14
CA ILE A 151 -10.57 5.77 -10.46
C ILE A 151 -10.44 4.35 -11.00
N ASN A 152 -11.55 3.75 -11.44
CA ASN A 152 -11.51 2.42 -12.00
C ASN A 152 -11.02 2.40 -13.46
N LEU A 153 -10.80 1.20 -14.02
CA LEU A 153 -10.32 1.03 -15.41
C LEU A 153 -11.25 1.60 -16.48
N LEU A 154 -12.52 1.86 -16.16
CA LEU A 154 -13.48 2.50 -17.05
C LEU A 154 -13.47 4.04 -16.94
N GLY A 155 -12.61 4.60 -16.09
CA GLY A 155 -12.53 6.04 -15.83
C GLY A 155 -13.60 6.56 -14.87
N GLN A 156 -14.33 5.68 -14.19
CA GLN A 156 -15.32 6.07 -13.19
C GLN A 156 -14.62 6.37 -11.88
N LYS A 157 -15.06 7.43 -11.21
CA LYS A 157 -14.53 7.85 -9.92
C LYS A 157 -15.14 7.02 -8.80
N GLU A 158 -14.29 6.51 -7.95
CA GLU A 158 -14.68 5.90 -6.68
C GLU A 158 -14.86 6.97 -5.58
N THR A 159 -15.40 6.57 -4.44
CA THR A 159 -15.72 7.49 -3.33
C THR A 159 -14.50 8.32 -2.90
N GLU A 160 -13.34 7.71 -2.88
CA GLU A 160 -12.07 8.30 -2.47
C GLU A 160 -11.64 9.46 -3.38
N MET A 161 -11.92 9.34 -4.68
CA MET A 161 -11.64 10.42 -5.63
C MET A 161 -12.51 11.65 -5.39
N TYR A 162 -13.78 11.45 -5.01
CA TYR A 162 -14.64 12.57 -4.63
C TYR A 162 -14.16 13.23 -3.33
N ALA A 163 -13.77 12.42 -2.34
CA ALA A 163 -13.23 12.92 -1.09
C ALA A 163 -11.94 13.74 -1.31
N ALA A 164 -11.03 13.24 -2.15
CA ALA A 164 -9.82 13.96 -2.54
C ALA A 164 -10.14 15.26 -3.27
N ALA A 165 -11.06 15.24 -4.23
CA ALA A 165 -11.45 16.44 -4.98
C ALA A 165 -12.06 17.53 -4.08
N ILE A 166 -12.81 17.15 -3.05
CA ILE A 166 -13.33 18.07 -2.04
C ILE A 166 -12.17 18.65 -1.22
N ALA A 167 -11.26 17.82 -0.74
CA ALA A 167 -10.09 18.26 0.01
C ALA A 167 -9.22 19.23 -0.80
N TRP A 168 -9.03 18.97 -2.08
CA TRP A 168 -8.29 19.84 -3.01
C TRP A 168 -9.09 21.06 -3.49
N LYS A 169 -10.31 21.26 -2.97
CA LYS A 169 -11.17 22.41 -3.32
C LYS A 169 -11.45 22.54 -4.83
N LYS A 170 -11.54 21.39 -5.51
CA LYS A 170 -11.82 21.33 -6.96
C LYS A 170 -13.29 21.53 -7.30
N TYR A 171 -14.18 21.38 -6.34
CA TYR A 171 -15.60 21.72 -6.51
C TYR A 171 -15.85 23.17 -6.09
N LYS A 172 -16.42 23.94 -6.98
CA LYS A 172 -16.95 25.25 -6.60
C LYS A 172 -18.11 25.02 -5.62
N LYS A 173 -18.20 25.80 -4.56
CA LYS A 173 -19.39 25.81 -3.73
C LYS A 173 -20.58 26.15 -4.62
N PRO A 174 -21.74 25.46 -4.43
CA PRO A 174 -22.95 25.85 -5.14
C PRO A 174 -23.35 27.28 -4.84
#